data_8d23d338dcf12263ecda7172e437384c
#
_entry.id   8d23d338dcf12263ecda7172e437384c
#
_cell.length_a   1.000
_cell.length_b   1.000
_cell.length_c   1.000
_cell.angle_alpha   90.00
_cell.angle_beta   90.00
_cell.angle_gamma   90.00
#
_symmetry.space_group_name_H-M   'P 1'
#
loop_
_entity.id
_entity.type
_entity.pdbx_description
1 polymer ?
#
loop_
_entity_poly.entity_id
_entity_poly.type
_entity_poly.pdbx_seq_one_letter_code
_entity_poly.pdbx_strand_id
1 'polypeptide(L)'
;VSSRSPLLRRDLRLITVDGLVFSAMVGLGETWIAAFVLACGLGAQVSGLVAVVPMVAGALLGLASTRAVRRLRSRRAWVVLCAALQALALFGLAAAAWSERTPAAVAFALAAVYWAGGLATGPAWNAWIETRVPQRIRPRYFGRRTRLTQAAVFAGLLCGGLFLQEARPAGVGTWPYAV
;
A
#
# COMPACT_ATOMS: atom_id res chain seq x y z
N VAL A 1 34.83 -16.74 9.78
CA VAL A 1 33.61 -16.33 9.06
C VAL A 1 32.44 -16.80 9.90
N SER A 2 32.02 -15.93 10.83
CA SER A 2 31.01 -16.18 11.86
C SER A 2 29.66 -16.51 11.24
N SER A 3 29.08 -17.61 11.66
CA SER A 3 27.68 -18.03 11.47
C SER A 3 26.74 -16.82 11.63
N ARG A 4 26.10 -16.41 10.55
CA ARG A 4 25.03 -15.41 10.60
C ARG A 4 24.01 -15.92 11.62
N SER A 5 23.82 -15.19 12.71
CA SER A 5 22.93 -15.62 13.78
C SER A 5 21.55 -15.98 13.23
N PRO A 6 20.89 -17.03 13.69
CA PRO A 6 19.56 -17.44 13.23
C PRO A 6 18.54 -16.30 13.35
N LEU A 7 18.73 -15.38 14.30
CA LEU A 7 17.92 -14.18 14.50
C LEU A 7 18.02 -13.22 13.33
N LEU A 8 19.23 -12.95 12.79
CA LEU A 8 19.41 -12.09 11.63
C LEU A 8 18.70 -12.67 10.38
N ARG A 9 18.81 -13.98 10.15
CA ARG A 9 18.13 -14.63 9.02
C ARG A 9 16.61 -14.53 9.14
N ARG A 10 16.07 -14.66 10.34
CA ARG A 10 14.65 -14.49 10.64
C ARG A 10 14.21 -13.06 10.37
N ASP A 11 14.93 -12.06 10.85
CA ASP A 11 14.62 -10.65 10.63
C ASP A 11 14.62 -10.31 9.13
N LEU A 12 15.64 -10.73 8.38
CA LEU A 12 15.73 -10.50 6.94
C LEU A 12 14.58 -11.17 6.16
N ARG A 13 14.15 -12.37 6.57
CA ARG A 13 12.99 -13.04 5.96
C ARG A 13 11.70 -12.27 6.24
N LEU A 14 11.46 -11.86 7.49
CA LEU A 14 10.28 -11.09 7.86
C LEU A 14 10.19 -9.78 7.11
N ILE A 15 11.30 -9.03 6.98
CA ILE A 15 11.36 -7.79 6.20
C ILE A 15 11.07 -8.05 4.71
N THR A 16 11.51 -9.20 4.18
CA THR A 16 11.24 -9.55 2.78
C THR A 16 9.77 -9.94 2.58
N VAL A 17 9.20 -10.74 3.48
CA VAL A 17 7.78 -11.14 3.44
C VAL A 17 6.87 -9.92 3.59
N ASP A 18 7.15 -9.03 4.55
CA ASP A 18 6.46 -7.75 4.71
C ASP A 18 6.44 -6.97 3.38
N GLY A 19 7.61 -6.83 2.73
CA GLY A 19 7.69 -6.17 1.43
C GLY A 19 6.92 -6.87 0.31
N LEU A 20 6.88 -8.21 0.29
CA LEU A 20 6.12 -8.98 -0.71
C LEU A 20 4.62 -8.80 -0.52
N VAL A 21 4.13 -8.90 0.72
CA VAL A 21 2.70 -8.73 1.03
C VAL A 21 2.25 -7.30 0.70
N PHE A 22 3.04 -6.29 1.11
CA PHE A 22 2.77 -4.91 0.74
C PHE A 22 2.74 -4.70 -0.78
N SER A 23 3.69 -5.26 -1.51
CA SER A 23 3.76 -5.14 -2.97
C SER A 23 2.61 -5.85 -3.68
N ALA A 24 2.18 -7.00 -3.19
CA ALA A 24 0.98 -7.68 -3.69
C ALA A 24 -0.28 -6.83 -3.48
N MET A 25 -0.42 -6.20 -2.30
CA MET A 25 -1.50 -5.25 -2.00
C MET A 25 -1.49 -4.06 -2.98
N VAL A 26 -0.32 -3.49 -3.28
CA VAL A 26 -0.19 -2.41 -4.26
C VAL A 26 -0.65 -2.86 -5.64
N GLY A 27 -0.21 -4.02 -6.11
CA GLY A 27 -0.57 -4.54 -7.44
C GLY A 27 -2.05 -4.92 -7.56
N LEU A 28 -2.63 -5.52 -6.51
CA LEU A 28 -4.03 -5.98 -6.51
C LEU A 28 -5.04 -4.87 -6.17
N GLY A 29 -4.66 -3.89 -5.34
CA GLY A 29 -5.60 -2.90 -4.80
C GLY A 29 -5.29 -1.47 -5.25
N GLU A 30 -4.16 -0.91 -4.80
CA GLU A 30 -3.81 0.50 -5.01
C GLU A 30 -3.90 0.93 -6.48
N THR A 31 -3.35 0.12 -7.37
CA THR A 31 -3.27 0.41 -8.80
C THR A 31 -4.65 0.57 -9.44
N TRP A 32 -5.69 -0.04 -8.87
CA TRP A 32 -7.03 -0.06 -9.41
C TRP A 32 -7.98 1.01 -8.83
N ILE A 33 -7.54 1.80 -7.83
CA ILE A 33 -8.37 2.84 -7.19
C ILE A 33 -8.92 3.84 -8.22
N ALA A 34 -8.08 4.30 -9.17
CA ALA A 34 -8.51 5.23 -10.21
C ALA A 34 -9.51 4.59 -11.18
N ALA A 35 -9.28 3.31 -11.54
CA ALA A 35 -10.20 2.56 -12.41
C ALA A 35 -11.54 2.29 -11.71
N PHE A 36 -11.53 2.01 -10.40
CA PHE A 36 -12.74 1.90 -9.58
C PHE A 36 -13.56 3.19 -9.60
N VAL A 37 -12.93 4.34 -9.37
CA VAL A 37 -13.60 5.65 -9.40
C VAL A 37 -14.22 5.93 -10.78
N LEU A 38 -13.53 5.56 -11.86
CA LEU A 38 -14.05 5.65 -13.22
C LEU A 38 -15.27 4.73 -13.42
N ALA A 39 -15.21 3.49 -12.91
CA ALA A 39 -16.31 2.54 -12.96
C ALA A 39 -17.55 2.99 -12.16
N CYS A 40 -17.36 3.79 -11.10
CA CYS A 40 -18.46 4.45 -10.38
C CYS A 40 -19.17 5.56 -11.18
N GLY A 41 -18.75 5.82 -12.42
CA GLY A 41 -19.36 6.86 -13.26
C GLY A 41 -18.99 8.29 -12.88
N LEU A 42 -17.98 8.49 -12.03
CA LEU A 42 -17.57 9.83 -11.55
C LEU A 42 -16.74 10.62 -12.58
N GLY A 43 -16.45 10.02 -13.73
CA GLY A 43 -15.78 10.65 -14.85
C GLY A 43 -14.24 10.63 -14.78
N ALA A 44 -13.59 10.83 -15.92
CA ALA A 44 -12.14 10.72 -16.07
C ALA A 44 -11.36 11.78 -15.27
N GLN A 45 -11.90 12.98 -15.13
CA GLN A 45 -11.25 14.05 -14.35
C GLN A 45 -11.18 13.69 -12.86
N VAL A 46 -12.28 13.21 -12.28
CA VAL A 46 -12.35 12.79 -10.87
C VAL A 46 -11.45 11.58 -10.63
N SER A 47 -11.43 10.63 -11.57
CA SER A 47 -10.53 9.47 -11.52
C SER A 47 -9.05 9.87 -11.54
N GLY A 48 -8.67 10.83 -12.37
CA GLY A 48 -7.31 11.39 -12.38
C GLY A 48 -6.95 12.11 -11.08
N LEU A 49 -7.88 12.91 -10.56
CA LEU A 49 -7.67 13.66 -9.31
C LEU A 49 -7.54 12.74 -8.10
N VAL A 50 -8.28 11.62 -8.02
CA VAL A 50 -8.18 10.68 -6.91
C VAL A 50 -6.83 9.97 -6.85
N ALA A 51 -6.13 9.86 -7.97
CA ALA A 51 -4.77 9.32 -8.00
C ALA A 51 -3.71 10.30 -7.46
N VAL A 52 -3.93 11.61 -7.63
CA VAL A 52 -2.92 12.64 -7.34
C VAL A 52 -3.20 13.39 -6.04
N VAL A 53 -4.40 13.92 -5.86
CA VAL A 53 -4.74 14.80 -4.72
C VAL A 53 -4.54 14.10 -3.36
N PRO A 54 -5.05 12.87 -3.15
CA PRO A 54 -4.83 12.15 -1.90
C PRO A 54 -3.35 11.83 -1.66
N MET A 55 -2.60 11.53 -2.71
CA MET A 55 -1.15 11.27 -2.61
C MET A 55 -0.39 12.51 -2.13
N VAL A 56 -0.70 13.70 -2.67
CA VAL A 56 -0.10 14.97 -2.21
C VAL A 56 -0.46 15.25 -0.77
N ALA A 57 -1.73 15.10 -0.39
CA ALA A 57 -2.18 15.26 0.99
C ALA A 57 -1.46 14.27 1.94
N GLY A 58 -1.30 13.02 1.51
CA GLY A 58 -0.55 12.00 2.23
C GLY A 58 0.93 12.34 2.41
N ALA A 59 1.57 12.89 1.39
CA ALA A 59 2.96 13.35 1.46
C ALA A 59 3.13 14.47 2.49
N LEU A 60 2.22 15.44 2.53
CA LEU A 60 2.22 16.51 3.54
C LEU A 60 2.05 15.96 4.97
N LEU A 61 1.13 15.00 5.15
CA LEU A 61 0.96 14.30 6.43
C LEU A 61 2.19 13.47 6.82
N GLY A 62 2.91 12.93 5.84
CA GLY A 62 4.18 12.23 6.03
C GLY A 62 5.24 13.09 6.72
N LEU A 63 5.24 14.41 6.49
CA LEU A 63 6.13 15.34 7.21
C LEU A 63 5.88 15.37 8.71
N ALA A 64 4.64 15.11 9.15
CA ALA A 64 4.31 15.01 10.57
C ALA A 64 4.74 13.68 11.22
N SER A 65 5.16 12.69 10.44
CA SER A 65 5.54 11.34 10.91
C SER A 65 6.63 11.39 12.00
N THR A 66 7.62 12.26 11.86
CA THR A 66 8.70 12.43 12.85
C THR A 66 8.17 12.92 14.21
N ARG A 67 7.19 13.82 14.23
CA ARG A 67 6.55 14.30 15.46
C ARG A 67 5.69 13.19 16.10
N ALA A 68 4.95 12.45 15.27
CA ALA A 68 4.11 11.34 15.71
C ALA A 68 4.93 10.21 16.34
N VAL A 69 6.04 9.80 15.69
CA VAL A 69 6.97 8.80 16.24
C VAL A 69 7.55 9.24 17.58
N ARG A 70 7.91 10.53 17.73
CA ARG A 70 8.41 11.06 19.00
C ARG A 70 7.34 10.99 20.11
N ARG A 71 6.09 11.30 19.82
CA ARG A 71 4.98 11.21 20.77
C ARG A 71 4.68 9.76 21.17
N LEU A 72 4.65 8.85 20.22
CA LEU A 72 4.41 7.42 20.45
C LEU A 72 5.62 6.70 21.07
N ARG A 73 6.81 7.31 21.08
CA ARG A 73 8.07 6.73 21.54
C ARG A 73 8.40 5.37 20.92
N SER A 74 7.76 5.01 19.79
CA SER A 74 7.91 3.72 19.12
C SER A 74 7.72 3.83 17.61
N ARG A 75 8.77 3.58 16.85
CA ARG A 75 8.71 3.48 15.38
C ARG A 75 7.80 2.34 14.94
N ARG A 76 7.88 1.20 15.65
CA ARG A 76 7.05 0.02 15.36
C ARG A 76 5.56 0.34 15.52
N ALA A 77 5.17 0.96 16.62
CA ALA A 77 3.77 1.33 16.87
C ALA A 77 3.23 2.26 15.79
N TRP A 78 4.04 3.23 15.35
CA TRP A 78 3.68 4.14 14.27
C TRP A 78 3.47 3.40 12.94
N VAL A 79 4.42 2.53 12.54
CA VAL A 79 4.32 1.72 11.31
C VAL A 79 3.08 0.84 11.33
N VAL A 80 2.81 0.15 12.45
CA VAL A 80 1.62 -0.71 12.60
C VAL A 80 0.32 0.10 12.51
N LEU A 81 0.27 1.27 13.16
CA LEU A 81 -0.90 2.16 13.08
C LEU A 81 -1.17 2.61 11.64
N CYS A 82 -0.13 3.07 10.94
CA CYS A 82 -0.26 3.50 9.55
C CYS A 82 -0.69 2.34 8.62
N ALA A 83 -0.12 1.15 8.79
CA ALA A 83 -0.50 -0.03 8.03
C ALA A 83 -1.97 -0.45 8.32
N ALA A 84 -2.41 -0.36 9.57
CA ALA A 84 -3.80 -0.60 9.94
C ALA A 84 -4.76 0.41 9.28
N LEU A 85 -4.39 1.70 9.24
CA LEU A 85 -5.17 2.73 8.56
C LEU A 85 -5.25 2.48 7.05
N GLN A 86 -4.15 2.06 6.42
CA GLN A 86 -4.18 1.65 5.00
C GLN A 86 -5.11 0.46 4.75
N ALA A 87 -5.01 -0.58 5.58
CA ALA A 87 -5.87 -1.75 5.46
C ALA A 87 -7.35 -1.38 5.63
N LEU A 88 -7.68 -0.58 6.65
CA LEU A 88 -9.05 -0.10 6.87
C LEU A 88 -9.57 0.74 5.70
N ALA A 89 -8.73 1.58 5.10
CA ALA A 89 -9.10 2.36 3.94
C ALA A 89 -9.40 1.47 2.72
N LEU A 90 -8.58 0.43 2.46
CA LEU A 90 -8.85 -0.54 1.39
C LEU A 90 -10.13 -1.35 1.66
N PHE A 91 -10.36 -1.82 2.88
CA PHE A 91 -11.62 -2.46 3.23
C PHE A 91 -12.83 -1.54 3.05
N GLY A 92 -12.65 -0.25 3.38
CA GLY A 92 -13.67 0.77 3.12
C GLY A 92 -13.97 0.95 1.63
N LEU A 93 -12.92 1.00 0.78
CA LEU A 93 -13.08 1.06 -0.68
C LEU A 93 -13.73 -0.22 -1.24
N ALA A 94 -13.36 -1.40 -0.73
CA ALA A 94 -13.99 -2.66 -1.10
C ALA A 94 -15.48 -2.69 -0.71
N ALA A 95 -15.84 -2.25 0.48
CA ALA A 95 -17.23 -2.13 0.91
C ALA A 95 -18.02 -1.11 0.06
N ALA A 96 -17.37 0.00 -0.31
CA ALA A 96 -17.94 0.99 -1.20
C ALA A 96 -18.18 0.41 -2.61
N ALA A 97 -17.24 -0.37 -3.14
CA ALA A 97 -17.39 -1.06 -4.43
C ALA A 97 -18.57 -2.03 -4.42
N TRP A 98 -18.78 -2.72 -3.30
CA TRP A 98 -19.90 -3.64 -3.13
C TRP A 98 -21.26 -2.93 -3.06
N SER A 99 -21.30 -1.70 -2.56
CA SER A 99 -22.56 -0.94 -2.41
C SER A 99 -23.10 -0.36 -3.73
N GLU A 100 -22.32 -0.40 -4.81
CA GLU A 100 -22.64 0.14 -6.16
C GLU A 100 -23.00 1.63 -6.21
N ARG A 101 -22.95 2.33 -5.08
CA ARG A 101 -23.30 3.75 -4.94
C ARG A 101 -22.26 4.48 -4.09
N THR A 102 -21.09 4.71 -4.64
CA THR A 102 -20.00 5.38 -3.92
C THR A 102 -19.98 6.88 -4.26
N PRO A 103 -20.31 7.78 -3.31
CA PRO A 103 -20.12 9.21 -3.53
C PRO A 103 -18.62 9.53 -3.73
N ALA A 104 -18.31 10.46 -4.63
CA ALA A 104 -16.92 10.88 -4.88
C ALA A 104 -16.19 11.26 -3.59
N ALA A 105 -16.84 11.99 -2.69
CA ALA A 105 -16.26 12.40 -1.41
C ALA A 105 -15.78 11.22 -0.56
N VAL A 106 -16.52 10.09 -0.56
CA VAL A 106 -16.13 8.88 0.17
C VAL A 106 -14.91 8.24 -0.48
N ALA A 107 -14.88 8.11 -1.81
CA ALA A 107 -13.73 7.57 -2.53
C ALA A 107 -12.48 8.43 -2.28
N PHE A 108 -12.57 9.75 -2.34
CA PHE A 108 -11.45 10.65 -2.04
C PHE A 108 -10.99 10.56 -0.59
N ALA A 109 -11.91 10.52 0.38
CA ALA A 109 -11.56 10.42 1.79
C ALA A 109 -10.82 9.11 2.11
N LEU A 110 -11.33 7.99 1.60
CA LEU A 110 -10.69 6.68 1.79
C LEU A 110 -9.33 6.61 1.09
N ALA A 111 -9.22 7.10 -0.15
CA ALA A 111 -7.95 7.20 -0.85
C ALA A 111 -6.96 8.11 -0.10
N ALA A 112 -7.40 9.24 0.47
CA ALA A 112 -6.56 10.13 1.26
C ALA A 112 -6.02 9.45 2.52
N VAL A 113 -6.85 8.69 3.24
CA VAL A 113 -6.42 7.90 4.41
C VAL A 113 -5.41 6.83 3.99
N TYR A 114 -5.67 6.12 2.88
CA TYR A 114 -4.77 5.13 2.34
C TYR A 114 -3.37 5.70 2.05
N TRP A 115 -3.31 6.79 1.26
CA TRP A 115 -2.04 7.43 0.89
C TRP A 115 -1.35 8.08 2.09
N ALA A 116 -2.11 8.68 3.01
CA ALA A 116 -1.56 9.25 4.24
C ALA A 116 -0.87 8.18 5.10
N GLY A 117 -1.50 7.02 5.28
CA GLY A 117 -0.93 5.88 5.99
C GLY A 117 0.36 5.37 5.31
N GLY A 118 0.31 5.16 3.99
CA GLY A 118 1.45 4.65 3.22
C GLY A 118 2.66 5.57 3.27
N LEU A 119 2.47 6.84 2.95
CA LEU A 119 3.57 7.81 2.88
C LEU A 119 4.12 8.16 4.27
N ALA A 120 3.26 8.21 5.30
CA ALA A 120 3.68 8.45 6.68
C ALA A 120 4.50 7.29 7.28
N THR A 121 4.32 6.07 6.77
CA THR A 121 5.08 4.88 7.19
C THR A 121 6.54 4.96 6.75
N GLY A 122 6.82 5.46 5.55
CA GLY A 122 8.12 5.38 4.89
C GLY A 122 9.32 5.82 5.74
N PRO A 123 9.36 7.04 6.28
CA PRO A 123 10.50 7.52 7.06
C PRO A 123 10.77 6.67 8.32
N ALA A 124 9.70 6.28 9.03
CA ALA A 124 9.82 5.51 10.27
C ALA A 124 10.25 4.07 9.98
N TRP A 125 9.72 3.46 8.90
CA TRP A 125 10.07 2.12 8.46
C TRP A 125 11.53 2.05 7.99
N ASN A 126 11.96 2.95 7.13
CA ASN A 126 13.34 3.01 6.65
C ASN A 126 14.33 3.13 7.83
N ALA A 127 14.10 4.09 8.73
CA ALA A 127 14.94 4.28 9.90
C ALA A 127 14.93 3.06 10.85
N TRP A 128 13.83 2.32 10.92
CA TRP A 128 13.76 1.08 11.73
C TRP A 128 14.53 -0.07 11.08
N ILE A 129 14.35 -0.27 9.78
CA ILE A 129 15.02 -1.36 9.05
C ILE A 129 16.53 -1.17 8.95
N GLU A 130 16.98 0.08 8.82
CA GLU A 130 18.42 0.38 8.85
C GLU A 130 19.11 -0.11 10.11
N THR A 131 18.44 -0.14 11.25
CA THR A 131 19.00 -0.69 12.50
C THR A 131 19.08 -2.22 12.50
N ARG A 132 18.35 -2.91 11.63
CA ARG A 132 18.26 -4.38 11.59
C ARG A 132 19.15 -5.00 10.53
N VAL A 133 19.46 -4.28 9.45
CA VAL A 133 20.28 -4.79 8.34
C VAL A 133 21.71 -4.29 8.46
N PRO A 134 22.72 -5.17 8.65
CA PRO A 134 24.12 -4.78 8.72
C PRO A 134 24.58 -4.06 7.43
N GLN A 135 25.31 -2.97 7.56
CA GLN A 135 25.76 -2.11 6.45
C GLN A 135 26.42 -2.90 5.31
N ARG A 136 27.25 -3.89 5.66
CA ARG A 136 28.04 -4.68 4.69
C ARG A 136 27.18 -5.45 3.68
N ILE A 137 25.95 -5.82 4.06
CA ILE A 137 25.06 -6.63 3.20
C ILE A 137 23.90 -5.82 2.61
N ARG A 138 23.71 -4.56 3.05
CA ARG A 138 22.57 -3.71 2.64
C ARG A 138 22.37 -3.64 1.12
N PRO A 139 23.38 -3.26 0.30
CA PRO A 139 23.14 -3.09 -1.14
C PRO A 139 22.64 -4.36 -1.80
N ARG A 140 23.28 -5.50 -1.48
CA ARG A 140 22.93 -6.81 -2.05
C ARG A 140 21.55 -7.29 -1.56
N TYR A 141 21.25 -7.08 -0.28
CA TYR A 141 19.97 -7.46 0.31
C TYR A 141 18.81 -6.63 -0.27
N PHE A 142 18.94 -5.30 -0.25
CA PHE A 142 17.89 -4.43 -0.77
C PHE A 142 17.71 -4.58 -2.29
N GLY A 143 18.78 -4.76 -3.06
CA GLY A 143 18.66 -5.04 -4.49
C GLY A 143 17.89 -6.33 -4.80
N ARG A 144 18.12 -7.40 -4.01
CA ARG A 144 17.34 -8.65 -4.14
C ARG A 144 15.89 -8.44 -3.69
N ARG A 145 15.68 -7.77 -2.56
CA ARG A 145 14.34 -7.46 -2.04
C ARG A 145 13.53 -6.66 -3.04
N THR A 146 14.10 -5.58 -3.61
CA THR A 146 13.43 -4.76 -4.62
C THR A 146 13.00 -5.57 -5.83
N ARG A 147 13.85 -6.44 -6.36
CA ARG A 147 13.47 -7.32 -7.48
C ARG A 147 12.25 -8.20 -7.13
N LEU A 148 12.24 -8.80 -5.95
CA LEU A 148 11.14 -9.66 -5.50
C LEU A 148 9.85 -8.84 -5.28
N THR A 149 9.94 -7.67 -4.68
CA THR A 149 8.79 -6.80 -4.43
C THR A 149 8.21 -6.25 -5.74
N GLN A 150 9.04 -5.85 -6.71
CA GLN A 150 8.56 -5.41 -8.03
C GLN A 150 7.91 -6.55 -8.82
N ALA A 151 8.45 -7.77 -8.73
CA ALA A 151 7.81 -8.95 -9.31
C ALA A 151 6.43 -9.22 -8.67
N ALA A 152 6.30 -9.01 -7.35
CA ALA A 152 5.01 -9.15 -6.66
C ALA A 152 3.99 -8.07 -7.07
N VAL A 153 4.41 -6.80 -7.24
CA VAL A 153 3.56 -5.74 -7.80
C VAL A 153 3.06 -6.14 -9.20
N PHE A 154 3.98 -6.56 -10.06
CA PHE A 154 3.66 -6.95 -11.43
C PHE A 154 2.70 -8.15 -11.48
N ALA A 155 2.95 -9.17 -10.68
CA ALA A 155 2.06 -10.33 -10.56
C ALA A 155 0.66 -9.92 -10.05
N GLY A 156 0.61 -9.07 -9.02
CA GLY A 156 -0.65 -8.51 -8.49
C GLY A 156 -1.42 -7.72 -9.55
N LEU A 157 -0.72 -6.87 -10.31
CA LEU A 157 -1.31 -6.10 -11.40
C LEU A 157 -1.92 -7.01 -12.48
N LEU A 158 -1.17 -8.05 -12.91
CA LEU A 158 -1.68 -9.01 -13.89
C LEU A 158 -2.89 -9.78 -13.37
N CYS A 159 -2.82 -10.30 -12.14
CA CYS A 159 -3.94 -11.03 -11.53
C CYS A 159 -5.19 -10.15 -11.39
N GLY A 160 -5.02 -8.92 -10.89
CA GLY A 160 -6.13 -7.97 -10.77
C GLY A 160 -6.73 -7.60 -12.12
N GLY A 161 -5.87 -7.34 -13.14
CA GLY A 161 -6.32 -7.03 -14.49
C GLY A 161 -7.08 -8.18 -15.16
N LEU A 162 -6.58 -9.40 -15.06
CA LEU A 162 -7.27 -10.59 -15.57
C LEU A 162 -8.61 -10.82 -14.87
N PHE A 163 -8.64 -10.69 -13.55
CA PHE A 163 -9.89 -10.79 -12.78
C PHE A 163 -10.94 -9.77 -13.23
N LEU A 164 -10.55 -8.51 -13.38
CA LEU A 164 -11.45 -7.44 -13.84
C LEU A 164 -11.89 -7.66 -15.31
N GLN A 165 -11.04 -8.24 -16.14
CA GLN A 165 -11.39 -8.57 -17.52
C GLN A 165 -12.45 -9.66 -17.59
N GLU A 166 -12.32 -10.72 -16.81
CA GLU A 166 -13.30 -11.82 -16.74
C GLU A 166 -14.63 -11.37 -16.16
N ALA A 167 -14.61 -10.42 -15.21
CA ALA A 167 -15.83 -9.91 -14.59
C ALA A 167 -16.65 -8.96 -15.50
N ARG A 168 -16.04 -8.32 -16.50
CA ARG A 168 -16.69 -7.36 -17.42
C ARG A 168 -17.88 -7.93 -18.22
N PRO A 169 -17.84 -9.16 -18.79
CA PRO A 169 -18.92 -9.68 -19.64
C PRO A 169 -20.24 -9.91 -18.90
N ALA A 170 -20.22 -9.97 -17.58
CA ALA A 170 -21.39 -10.27 -16.77
C ALA A 170 -22.33 -9.08 -16.54
N GLY A 171 -22.08 -7.92 -17.15
CA GLY A 171 -22.87 -6.69 -16.93
C GLY A 171 -22.82 -6.21 -15.48
N VAL A 172 -21.75 -6.48 -14.80
CA VAL A 172 -21.62 -6.35 -13.36
C VAL A 172 -21.13 -4.94 -13.00
N GLY A 173 -21.76 -4.31 -12.03
CA GLY A 173 -21.44 -2.97 -11.55
C GLY A 173 -20.01 -2.81 -11.01
N THR A 174 -19.84 -2.20 -9.86
CA THR A 174 -18.52 -1.88 -9.28
C THR A 174 -17.95 -2.99 -8.37
N TRP A 175 -18.70 -4.04 -8.06
CA TRP A 175 -18.28 -5.09 -7.12
C TRP A 175 -16.97 -5.81 -7.49
N PRO A 176 -16.56 -5.98 -8.77
CA PRO A 176 -15.28 -6.61 -9.09
C PRO A 176 -14.06 -5.87 -8.53
N TYR A 177 -14.21 -4.60 -8.17
CA TYR A 177 -13.14 -3.80 -7.54
C TYR A 177 -13.07 -4.01 -6.01
N ALA A 178 -13.96 -4.82 -5.43
CA ALA A 178 -13.99 -5.09 -4.00
C ALA A 178 -13.05 -6.24 -3.55
N VAL A 179 -12.45 -6.97 -4.50
CA VAL A 179 -11.59 -8.16 -4.26
C VAL A 179 -10.12 -7.84 -4.03
#